data_cc06f87fb3244703af2ff266b84a81b8
#
_entry.id   cc06f87fb3244703af2ff266b84a81b8
#
_cell.length_a   1.000
_cell.length_b   1.000
_cell.length_c   1.000
_cell.angle_alpha   90.00
_cell.angle_beta   90.00
_cell.angle_gamma   90.00
#
_symmetry.space_group_name_H-M   'P 1'
#
loop_
_entity.id
_entity.type
_entity.pdbx_description
1 polymer ?
#
loop_
_entity_poly.entity_id
_entity_poly.type
_entity_poly.pdbx_seq_one_letter_code
_entity_poly.pdbx_strand_id
1 'polypeptide(L)'
;MRQRQKEQRISALSRLARYGVSVLNIARHCLTVQQRRERLLLRRSRQANVMRKLRFETWLRAQGQNRQADMWRHRSALEKNRHTPAPMPTAAPEPKGLAALEAFQRYADAVDADRYRVTCIRMELDGEKKAFILDKQGGITRGFTPEEVAGHLPEMLRLQQRGENLYYTPLSENKHHILVDDMSAESLVRLQKDGYRPAVILESSPGNFQCLLTIPKLGNRFDRDVGNRLTERLNREYGDRNICGCIHPHRAPGFENRKPKHRRDDGAYPEVRLLFAERRQCGKALLLSRRIEGEYVEAEKQRQTTRVRRAYPQSKYPGDAVSAYWAHLEDIRRHLTIEDYSRVDAMIALRLRANGHSYDAVMEAIFHCAPAIREKPGGKNWKRYAERTAGYAFGMAGDIALQRNERYQAAWLNVEEKTRERDAMQRHR
;
A
#
# COMPACT_ATOMS: atom_id res chain seq x y z
N MET A 1 -26.21 5.20 -13.78
CA MET A 1 -26.79 5.83 -12.58
C MET A 1 -26.44 7.32 -12.42
N ARG A 2 -25.18 7.73 -12.48
CA ARG A 2 -24.76 9.16 -12.28
C ARG A 2 -25.31 10.14 -13.32
N GLN A 3 -25.51 9.73 -14.57
CA GLN A 3 -26.01 10.60 -15.64
C GLN A 3 -27.53 10.89 -15.46
N ARG A 4 -28.33 9.89 -15.14
CA ARG A 4 -29.76 10.08 -14.79
C ARG A 4 -29.99 10.98 -13.58
N GLN A 5 -29.11 10.88 -12.56
CA GLN A 5 -29.17 11.78 -11.39
C GLN A 5 -28.79 13.23 -11.77
N LYS A 6 -27.86 13.41 -12.72
CA LYS A 6 -27.47 14.74 -13.22
C LYS A 6 -28.60 15.39 -14.03
N GLU A 7 -29.27 14.63 -14.87
CA GLU A 7 -30.43 15.07 -15.65
C GLU A 7 -31.64 15.38 -14.78
N GLN A 8 -31.92 14.57 -13.74
CA GLN A 8 -32.96 14.85 -12.77
C GLN A 8 -32.68 16.12 -11.95
N ARG A 9 -31.41 16.38 -11.60
CA ARG A 9 -31.01 17.62 -10.91
C ARG A 9 -31.16 18.85 -11.80
N ILE A 10 -30.79 18.77 -13.08
CA ILE A 10 -30.95 19.86 -14.07
C ILE A 10 -32.45 20.14 -14.31
N SER A 11 -33.27 19.10 -14.43
CA SER A 11 -34.73 19.24 -14.57
C SER A 11 -35.38 19.85 -13.33
N ALA A 12 -34.91 19.51 -12.12
CA ALA A 12 -35.40 20.10 -10.87
C ALA A 12 -34.99 21.60 -10.75
N LEU A 13 -33.77 21.95 -11.12
CA LEU A 13 -33.30 23.34 -11.14
C LEU A 13 -34.04 24.21 -12.16
N SER A 14 -34.34 23.66 -13.34
CA SER A 14 -35.12 24.34 -14.39
C SER A 14 -36.58 24.56 -13.97
N ARG A 15 -37.19 23.67 -13.14
CA ARG A 15 -38.51 23.87 -12.57
C ARG A 15 -38.48 24.96 -11.50
N LEU A 16 -37.47 24.99 -10.61
CA LEU A 16 -37.37 25.99 -9.57
C LEU A 16 -37.09 27.41 -10.13
N ALA A 17 -36.34 27.51 -11.22
CA ALA A 17 -36.10 28.77 -11.91
C ALA A 17 -37.40 29.41 -12.47
N ARG A 18 -38.38 28.58 -12.86
CA ARG A 18 -39.74 29.04 -13.32
C ARG A 18 -40.56 29.65 -12.21
N TYR A 19 -40.24 29.40 -10.94
CA TYR A 19 -40.94 29.98 -9.77
C TYR A 19 -40.20 31.19 -9.17
N GLY A 20 -39.30 31.84 -9.89
CA GLY A 20 -38.61 33.05 -9.44
C GLY A 20 -37.62 32.86 -8.27
N VAL A 21 -37.24 31.60 -7.97
CA VAL A 21 -36.29 31.32 -6.90
C VAL A 21 -34.87 31.54 -7.42
N SER A 22 -34.16 32.52 -6.88
CA SER A 22 -32.79 32.86 -7.28
C SER A 22 -31.85 31.66 -7.09
N VAL A 23 -31.03 31.36 -8.10
CA VAL A 23 -29.99 30.31 -8.07
C VAL A 23 -29.03 30.53 -6.88
N LEU A 24 -28.79 31.78 -6.50
CA LEU A 24 -28.01 32.16 -5.31
C LEU A 24 -28.65 31.67 -4.00
N ASN A 25 -29.98 31.69 -3.88
CA ASN A 25 -30.67 31.19 -2.69
C ASN A 25 -30.63 29.67 -2.61
N ILE A 26 -30.69 28.96 -3.72
CA ILE A 26 -30.55 27.50 -3.78
C ILE A 26 -29.11 27.11 -3.41
N ALA A 27 -28.10 27.79 -3.92
CA ALA A 27 -26.69 27.56 -3.58
C ALA A 27 -26.42 27.82 -2.09
N ARG A 28 -26.96 28.90 -1.50
CA ARG A 28 -26.87 29.18 -0.06
C ARG A 28 -27.57 28.12 0.79
N HIS A 29 -28.70 27.62 0.35
CA HIS A 29 -29.43 26.55 1.07
C HIS A 29 -28.63 25.23 1.03
N CYS A 30 -28.07 24.86 -0.10
CA CYS A 30 -27.21 23.67 -0.24
C CYS A 30 -25.95 23.76 0.64
N LEU A 31 -25.30 24.91 0.70
CA LEU A 31 -24.14 25.16 1.57
C LEU A 31 -24.49 25.01 3.06
N THR A 32 -25.65 25.54 3.50
CA THR A 32 -26.13 25.41 4.89
C THR A 32 -26.47 23.98 5.25
N VAL A 33 -27.04 23.20 4.34
CA VAL A 33 -27.34 21.76 4.53
C VAL A 33 -26.05 20.97 4.65
N GLN A 34 -25.06 21.25 3.81
CA GLN A 34 -23.74 20.60 3.87
C GLN A 34 -23.02 20.91 5.18
N GLN A 35 -22.99 22.16 5.62
CA GLN A 35 -22.42 22.57 6.92
C GLN A 35 -23.12 21.91 8.11
N ARG A 36 -24.47 21.76 8.06
CA ARG A 36 -25.21 21.02 9.09
C ARG A 36 -24.85 19.54 9.12
N ARG A 37 -24.67 18.92 7.95
CA ARG A 37 -24.26 17.52 7.83
C ARG A 37 -22.84 17.30 8.39
N GLU A 38 -21.90 18.18 8.08
CA GLU A 38 -20.52 18.15 8.61
C GLU A 38 -20.50 18.32 10.14
N ARG A 39 -21.28 19.25 10.69
CA ARG A 39 -21.42 19.41 12.15
C ARG A 39 -22.02 18.19 12.84
N LEU A 40 -22.97 17.50 12.20
CA LEU A 40 -23.55 16.25 12.70
C LEU A 40 -22.54 15.10 12.68
N LEU A 41 -21.74 14.99 11.64
CA LEU A 41 -20.66 14.02 11.55
C LEU A 41 -19.58 14.25 12.61
N LEU A 42 -19.20 15.50 12.83
CA LEU A 42 -18.27 15.88 13.88
C LEU A 42 -18.80 15.58 15.29
N ARG A 43 -20.11 15.81 15.54
CA ARG A 43 -20.74 15.44 16.83
C ARG A 43 -20.77 13.94 17.05
N ARG A 44 -21.10 13.14 16.02
CA ARG A 44 -21.08 11.67 16.09
C ARG A 44 -19.67 11.13 16.32
N SER A 45 -18.67 11.70 15.66
CA SER A 45 -17.26 11.37 15.87
C SER A 45 -16.82 11.67 17.33
N ARG A 46 -17.19 12.83 17.90
CA ARG A 46 -16.89 13.19 19.29
C ARG A 46 -17.55 12.24 20.30
N GLN A 47 -18.82 11.87 20.08
CA GLN A 47 -19.53 10.91 20.94
C GLN A 47 -18.88 9.52 20.88
N ALA A 48 -18.50 9.07 19.69
CA ALA A 48 -17.79 7.80 19.53
C ALA A 48 -16.43 7.82 20.26
N ASN A 49 -15.68 8.92 20.27
CA ASN A 49 -14.44 9.09 21.02
C ASN A 49 -14.63 8.95 22.52
N VAL A 50 -15.69 9.57 23.06
CA VAL A 50 -16.01 9.49 24.50
C VAL A 50 -16.31 8.05 24.91
N MET A 51 -17.11 7.34 24.14
CA MET A 51 -17.47 5.93 24.44
C MET A 51 -16.26 5.00 24.41
N ARG A 52 -15.26 5.26 23.58
CA ARG A 52 -14.02 4.46 23.52
C ARG A 52 -13.11 4.72 24.71
N LYS A 53 -12.96 5.99 25.08
CA LYS A 53 -12.21 6.37 26.28
C LYS A 53 -12.78 5.66 27.52
N LEU A 54 -14.11 5.59 27.62
CA LEU A 54 -14.81 4.88 28.68
C LEU A 54 -14.57 3.35 28.63
N ARG A 55 -14.60 2.73 27.46
CA ARG A 55 -14.34 1.28 27.29
C ARG A 55 -12.92 0.90 27.69
N PHE A 56 -11.92 1.71 27.34
CA PHE A 56 -10.54 1.46 27.71
C PHE A 56 -10.31 1.64 29.21
N GLU A 57 -10.90 2.66 29.81
CA GLU A 57 -10.88 2.85 31.26
C GLU A 57 -11.51 1.65 31.99
N THR A 58 -12.67 1.18 31.53
CA THR A 58 -13.35 0.00 32.10
C THR A 58 -12.48 -1.24 31.98
N TRP A 59 -11.76 -1.42 30.87
CA TRP A 59 -10.83 -2.52 30.69
C TRP A 59 -9.64 -2.44 31.66
N LEU A 60 -9.03 -1.26 31.84
CA LEU A 60 -7.95 -1.07 32.84
C LEU A 60 -8.41 -1.41 34.24
N ARG A 61 -9.63 -1.03 34.63
CA ARG A 61 -10.20 -1.37 35.94
C ARG A 61 -10.43 -2.87 36.09
N ALA A 62 -10.88 -3.55 35.05
CA ALA A 62 -11.05 -4.99 35.03
C ALA A 62 -9.72 -5.75 35.15
N GLN A 63 -8.59 -5.13 34.78
CA GLN A 63 -7.24 -5.67 34.99
C GLN A 63 -6.65 -5.31 36.38
N GLY A 64 -7.43 -4.74 37.30
CA GLY A 64 -6.93 -4.30 38.61
C GLY A 64 -6.07 -3.03 38.58
N GLN A 65 -5.99 -2.35 37.43
CA GLN A 65 -5.14 -1.19 37.22
C GLN A 65 -5.87 0.13 37.49
N ASN A 66 -6.45 0.26 38.67
CA ASN A 66 -7.30 1.42 39.04
C ASN A 66 -6.55 2.75 38.96
N ARG A 67 -5.29 2.79 39.43
CA ARG A 67 -4.45 4.00 39.41
C ARG A 67 -4.19 4.49 38.00
N GLN A 68 -4.00 3.59 37.04
CA GLN A 68 -3.79 3.91 35.64
C GLN A 68 -5.10 4.31 34.93
N ALA A 69 -6.23 3.71 35.32
CA ALA A 69 -7.53 4.15 34.83
C ALA A 69 -7.85 5.60 35.25
N ASP A 70 -7.47 5.97 36.47
CA ASP A 70 -7.65 7.34 36.97
C ASP A 70 -6.69 8.34 36.30
N MET A 71 -5.43 7.96 36.06
CA MET A 71 -4.48 8.74 35.27
C MET A 71 -4.96 8.95 33.83
N TRP A 72 -5.51 7.91 33.21
CA TRP A 72 -6.09 7.98 31.88
C TRP A 72 -7.27 8.95 31.82
N ARG A 73 -8.16 8.90 32.80
CA ARG A 73 -9.28 9.84 32.91
C ARG A 73 -8.80 11.29 33.06
N HIS A 74 -7.78 11.51 33.88
CA HIS A 74 -7.22 12.84 34.16
C HIS A 74 -6.52 13.43 32.92
N ARG A 75 -5.70 12.66 32.21
CA ARG A 75 -5.08 13.06 30.92
C ARG A 75 -6.14 13.38 29.86
N SER A 76 -7.17 12.58 29.75
CA SER A 76 -8.27 12.82 28.80
C SER A 76 -9.07 14.09 29.10
N ALA A 77 -9.08 14.55 30.35
CA ALA A 77 -9.67 15.83 30.77
C ALA A 77 -8.73 17.02 30.46
N LEU A 78 -7.42 16.83 30.64
CA LEU A 78 -6.39 17.86 30.37
C LEU A 78 -6.20 18.14 28.87
N GLU A 79 -6.38 17.16 27.98
CA GLU A 79 -6.39 17.38 26.52
C GLU A 79 -7.49 18.35 26.07
N LYS A 80 -8.53 18.55 26.87
CA LYS A 80 -9.56 19.58 26.61
C LYS A 80 -9.11 21.01 26.89
N ASN A 81 -8.01 21.22 27.62
CA ASN A 81 -7.59 22.53 28.16
C ASN A 81 -6.15 22.94 27.76
N ARG A 82 -5.58 22.46 26.65
CA ARG A 82 -4.20 22.80 26.27
C ARG A 82 -4.00 24.27 25.88
N HIS A 83 -3.28 24.99 26.77
CA HIS A 83 -2.18 25.89 26.42
C HIS A 83 -1.14 25.83 27.57
N THR A 84 0.14 25.58 27.19
CA THR A 84 1.43 25.60 27.94
C THR A 84 1.97 24.27 28.48
N PRO A 85 3.27 23.96 28.23
CA PRO A 85 3.92 22.74 28.71
C PRO A 85 4.59 22.94 30.06
N ALA A 86 4.41 21.96 30.98
CA ALA A 86 5.12 21.84 32.26
C ALA A 86 6.12 20.68 32.22
N PRO A 87 7.22 20.70 33.03
CA PRO A 87 8.33 19.76 32.93
C PRO A 87 8.00 18.37 33.44
N MET A 88 8.66 17.35 32.84
CA MET A 88 8.44 15.94 33.07
C MET A 88 8.98 15.43 34.40
N PRO A 89 8.24 14.64 35.18
CA PRO A 89 8.79 13.81 36.24
C PRO A 89 9.24 12.44 35.68
N THR A 90 10.34 11.91 36.18
CA THR A 90 10.84 10.55 35.93
C THR A 90 9.79 9.51 36.31
N ALA A 91 9.22 8.81 35.32
CA ALA A 91 8.08 7.93 35.50
C ALA A 91 8.51 6.49 35.71
N ALA A 92 7.79 5.79 36.60
CA ALA A 92 7.77 4.34 36.68
C ALA A 92 7.33 3.72 35.32
N PRO A 93 7.74 2.49 34.96
CA PRO A 93 7.44 1.88 33.69
C PRO A 93 5.93 1.79 33.48
N GLU A 94 5.44 2.43 32.42
CA GLU A 94 4.02 2.42 32.06
C GLU A 94 3.56 1.01 31.62
N PRO A 95 2.32 0.61 31.92
CA PRO A 95 1.81 -0.67 31.48
C PRO A 95 1.79 -0.72 29.95
N LYS A 96 2.30 -1.81 29.38
CA LYS A 96 2.48 -2.03 27.93
C LYS A 96 1.24 -1.66 27.08
N GLY A 97 0.04 -1.80 27.63
CA GLY A 97 -1.20 -1.46 26.94
C GLY A 97 -1.44 0.03 26.76
N LEU A 98 -1.04 0.86 27.72
CA LEU A 98 -1.16 2.31 27.65
C LEU A 98 -0.13 2.88 26.66
N ALA A 99 1.11 2.40 26.74
CA ALA A 99 2.17 2.78 25.82
C ALA A 99 1.82 2.43 24.35
N ALA A 100 1.25 1.25 24.09
CA ALA A 100 0.81 0.85 22.76
C ALA A 100 -0.34 1.72 22.24
N LEU A 101 -1.30 2.11 23.09
CA LEU A 101 -2.39 3.01 22.72
C LEU A 101 -1.88 4.41 22.40
N GLU A 102 -1.02 4.98 23.23
CA GLU A 102 -0.43 6.30 23.00
C GLU A 102 0.42 6.30 21.73
N ALA A 103 1.22 5.27 21.50
CA ALA A 103 2.01 5.11 20.30
C ALA A 103 1.11 5.02 19.06
N PHE A 104 0.02 4.24 19.12
CA PHE A 104 -0.94 4.15 18.02
C PHE A 104 -1.66 5.48 17.78
N GLN A 105 -2.11 6.18 18.80
CA GLN A 105 -2.78 7.48 18.63
C GLN A 105 -1.89 8.51 17.96
N ARG A 106 -0.64 8.66 18.43
CA ARG A 106 0.35 9.56 17.82
C ARG A 106 0.66 9.16 16.38
N TYR A 107 0.79 7.86 16.13
CA TYR A 107 0.99 7.31 14.81
C TYR A 107 -0.21 7.61 13.89
N ALA A 108 -1.44 7.34 14.33
CA ALA A 108 -2.65 7.54 13.56
C ALA A 108 -2.92 9.02 13.25
N ASP A 109 -2.66 9.91 14.20
CA ASP A 109 -2.77 11.36 14.01
C ASP A 109 -1.76 11.87 12.95
N ALA A 110 -0.55 11.32 12.94
CA ALA A 110 0.50 11.70 11.99
C ALA A 110 0.25 11.17 10.57
N VAL A 111 -0.19 9.92 10.46
CA VAL A 111 -0.48 9.28 9.16
C VAL A 111 -1.77 9.82 8.57
N ASP A 112 -2.80 10.06 9.40
CA ASP A 112 -4.11 10.58 8.98
C ASP A 112 -4.74 9.72 7.87
N ALA A 113 -4.72 8.40 8.07
CA ALA A 113 -5.36 7.44 7.18
C ALA A 113 -6.83 7.24 7.54
N ASP A 114 -7.65 6.89 6.53
CA ASP A 114 -9.08 6.65 6.73
C ASP A 114 -9.32 5.34 7.48
N ARG A 115 -8.47 4.34 7.23
CA ARG A 115 -8.54 3.00 7.82
C ARG A 115 -7.17 2.37 7.96
N TYR A 116 -7.09 1.34 8.79
CA TYR A 116 -5.89 0.55 9.06
C TYR A 116 -6.21 -0.93 8.94
N ARG A 117 -5.48 -1.65 8.11
CA ARG A 117 -5.47 -3.11 8.17
C ARG A 117 -4.49 -3.54 9.25
N VAL A 118 -4.94 -4.43 10.12
CA VAL A 118 -4.11 -5.04 11.14
C VAL A 118 -3.75 -6.46 10.69
N THR A 119 -2.46 -6.69 10.44
CA THR A 119 -1.94 -8.00 10.05
C THR A 119 -1.15 -8.60 11.19
N CYS A 120 -1.45 -9.85 11.54
CA CYS A 120 -0.75 -10.63 12.55
C CYS A 120 0.08 -11.70 11.84
N ILE A 121 1.36 -11.81 12.18
CA ILE A 121 2.28 -12.80 11.57
C ILE A 121 2.99 -13.57 12.66
N ARG A 122 2.79 -14.88 12.69
CA ARG A 122 3.59 -15.81 13.49
C ARG A 122 4.69 -16.40 12.63
N MET A 123 5.88 -16.48 13.18
CA MET A 123 6.98 -17.23 12.61
C MET A 123 7.11 -18.54 13.36
N GLU A 124 6.87 -19.66 12.69
CA GLU A 124 7.07 -20.99 13.25
C GLU A 124 8.57 -21.32 13.31
N LEU A 125 8.92 -22.35 14.09
CA LEU A 125 10.31 -22.76 14.31
C LEU A 125 11.00 -23.25 13.02
N ASP A 126 10.23 -23.80 12.07
CA ASP A 126 10.68 -24.24 10.74
C ASP A 126 10.84 -23.07 9.73
N GLY A 127 10.64 -21.84 10.19
CA GLY A 127 10.69 -20.64 9.35
C GLY A 127 9.42 -20.36 8.55
N GLU A 128 8.38 -21.21 8.65
CA GLU A 128 7.09 -20.98 8.01
C GLU A 128 6.42 -19.73 8.65
N LYS A 129 5.81 -18.89 7.79
CA LYS A 129 5.10 -17.70 8.21
C LYS A 129 3.60 -17.93 8.09
N LYS A 130 2.91 -17.94 9.21
CA LYS A 130 1.44 -17.93 9.27
C LYS A 130 0.96 -16.49 9.47
N ALA A 131 0.19 -15.99 8.50
CA ALA A 131 -0.33 -14.63 8.55
C ALA A 131 -1.85 -14.64 8.47
N PHE A 132 -2.49 -13.80 9.27
CA PHE A 132 -3.91 -13.51 9.17
C PHE A 132 -4.18 -12.03 9.35
N ILE A 133 -5.34 -11.59 8.88
CA ILE A 133 -5.77 -10.19 8.93
C ILE A 133 -6.89 -10.10 9.95
N LEU A 134 -6.71 -9.27 10.97
CA LEU A 134 -7.65 -9.17 12.10
C LEU A 134 -8.99 -8.56 11.70
N ASP A 135 -9.01 -7.65 10.72
CA ASP A 135 -10.21 -7.00 10.18
C ASP A 135 -10.94 -7.83 9.12
N LYS A 136 -10.55 -9.11 8.90
CA LYS A 136 -11.17 -9.98 7.90
C LYS A 136 -12.47 -10.57 8.42
N GLN A 137 -13.59 -10.17 7.84
CA GLN A 137 -14.92 -10.72 8.12
C GLN A 137 -15.55 -11.26 6.82
N GLY A 138 -16.02 -12.51 6.83
CA GLY A 138 -16.67 -13.11 5.67
C GLY A 138 -15.81 -13.12 4.38
N GLY A 139 -14.49 -13.16 4.48
CA GLY A 139 -13.59 -13.11 3.33
C GLY A 139 -13.23 -11.70 2.86
N ILE A 140 -13.90 -10.66 3.37
CA ILE A 140 -13.68 -9.26 2.99
C ILE A 140 -12.82 -8.57 4.05
N THR A 141 -11.84 -7.79 3.62
CA THR A 141 -11.00 -6.94 4.47
C THR A 141 -11.31 -5.48 4.17
N ARG A 142 -11.98 -4.79 5.10
CA ARG A 142 -12.32 -3.37 4.93
C ARG A 142 -11.33 -2.40 5.61
N GLY A 143 -10.50 -2.91 6.50
CA GLY A 143 -9.71 -2.14 7.44
C GLY A 143 -10.54 -1.61 8.62
N PHE A 144 -9.88 -1.37 9.75
CA PHE A 144 -10.44 -0.72 10.93
C PHE A 144 -10.32 0.80 10.85
N THR A 145 -11.28 1.54 11.37
CA THR A 145 -11.06 2.97 11.66
C THR A 145 -10.02 3.12 12.78
N PRO A 146 -9.38 4.29 12.95
CA PRO A 146 -8.44 4.50 14.06
C PRO A 146 -9.02 4.08 15.40
N GLU A 147 -10.27 4.28 15.52
CA GLU A 147 -10.99 3.99 16.73
C GLU A 147 -11.30 2.51 16.91
N GLU A 148 -11.63 1.83 15.86
CA GLU A 148 -11.81 0.37 15.89
C GLU A 148 -10.46 -0.29 16.25
N VAL A 149 -9.32 0.19 15.71
CA VAL A 149 -7.98 -0.30 16.13
C VAL A 149 -7.75 -0.11 17.61
N ALA A 150 -8.04 1.09 18.14
CA ALA A 150 -7.90 1.35 19.58
C ALA A 150 -8.78 0.42 20.43
N GLY A 151 -9.98 0.09 19.95
CA GLY A 151 -10.87 -0.89 20.60
C GLY A 151 -10.34 -2.34 20.58
N HIS A 152 -9.57 -2.71 19.56
CA HIS A 152 -8.95 -4.04 19.42
C HIS A 152 -7.58 -4.18 20.12
N LEU A 153 -7.05 -3.12 20.70
CA LEU A 153 -5.75 -3.16 21.39
C LEU A 153 -5.62 -4.28 22.43
N PRO A 154 -6.62 -4.56 23.30
CA PRO A 154 -6.53 -5.65 24.25
C PRO A 154 -6.37 -7.02 23.57
N GLU A 155 -7.03 -7.23 22.44
CA GLU A 155 -6.90 -8.45 21.64
C GLU A 155 -5.52 -8.53 20.97
N MET A 156 -5.03 -7.43 20.42
CA MET A 156 -3.70 -7.34 19.80
C MET A 156 -2.59 -7.62 20.81
N LEU A 157 -2.70 -7.16 22.06
CA LEU A 157 -1.76 -7.47 23.15
C LEU A 157 -1.78 -8.96 23.49
N ARG A 158 -2.96 -9.58 23.55
CA ARG A 158 -3.07 -11.04 23.76
C ARG A 158 -2.44 -11.83 22.61
N LEU A 159 -2.64 -11.40 21.36
CA LEU A 159 -2.02 -12.01 20.20
C LEU A 159 -0.50 -11.89 20.25
N GLN A 160 0.02 -10.73 20.62
CA GLN A 160 1.46 -10.56 20.85
C GLN A 160 1.99 -11.52 21.90
N GLN A 161 1.30 -11.68 23.05
CA GLN A 161 1.70 -12.63 24.09
C GLN A 161 1.77 -14.07 23.58
N ARG A 162 0.94 -14.43 22.60
CA ARG A 162 0.94 -15.73 21.91
C ARG A 162 2.02 -15.88 20.83
N GLY A 163 2.86 -14.86 20.63
CA GLY A 163 3.97 -14.89 19.66
C GLY A 163 3.71 -14.19 18.33
N GLU A 164 2.55 -13.56 18.14
CA GLU A 164 2.25 -12.84 16.92
C GLU A 164 3.05 -11.53 16.82
N ASN A 165 3.54 -11.24 15.62
CA ASN A 165 4.05 -9.93 15.25
C ASN A 165 2.93 -9.08 14.66
N LEU A 166 2.76 -7.86 15.14
CA LEU A 166 1.70 -6.94 14.75
C LEU A 166 2.19 -5.95 13.69
N TYR A 167 1.35 -5.74 12.67
CA TYR A 167 1.64 -4.83 11.58
C TYR A 167 0.43 -3.96 11.27
N TYR A 168 0.66 -2.70 10.93
CA TYR A 168 -0.34 -1.80 10.37
C TYR A 168 -0.12 -1.59 8.87
N THR A 169 -1.22 -1.48 8.14
CA THR A 169 -1.22 -0.98 6.77
C THR A 169 -2.23 0.15 6.70
N PRO A 170 -1.79 1.41 6.58
CA PRO A 170 -2.71 2.53 6.42
C PRO A 170 -3.37 2.50 5.06
N LEU A 171 -4.66 2.77 5.03
CA LEU A 171 -5.51 2.78 3.84
C LEU A 171 -6.21 4.11 3.73
N SER A 172 -6.09 4.80 2.60
CA SER A 172 -6.74 6.07 2.34
C SER A 172 -7.28 6.15 0.92
N GLU A 173 -8.45 6.78 0.76
CA GLU A 173 -9.00 7.06 -0.57
C GLU A 173 -8.18 8.09 -1.31
N ASN A 174 -7.71 9.14 -0.62
CA ASN A 174 -7.11 10.32 -1.23
C ASN A 174 -5.59 10.45 -1.00
N LYS A 175 -4.96 9.49 -0.30
CA LYS A 175 -3.53 9.56 0.02
C LYS A 175 -2.83 8.24 -0.25
N HIS A 176 -1.55 8.34 -0.57
CA HIS A 176 -0.60 7.24 -0.47
C HIS A 176 0.24 7.39 0.79
N HIS A 177 0.47 6.29 1.47
CA HIS A 177 1.35 6.16 2.62
C HIS A 177 2.51 5.25 2.24
N ILE A 178 3.55 5.86 1.68
CA ILE A 178 4.69 5.16 1.09
C ILE A 178 5.63 4.70 2.19
N LEU A 179 5.77 3.39 2.34
CA LEU A 179 6.73 2.78 3.24
C LEU A 179 8.12 2.77 2.61
N VAL A 180 9.12 3.22 3.37
CA VAL A 180 10.53 2.89 3.15
C VAL A 180 10.97 2.02 4.32
N ASP A 181 11.34 0.78 4.04
CA ASP A 181 11.61 -0.27 5.06
C ASP A 181 13.08 -0.64 5.10
N ASP A 182 13.46 -1.26 6.21
CA ASP A 182 14.78 -1.86 6.45
C ASP A 182 15.94 -0.87 6.24
N MET A 183 15.78 0.35 6.76
CA MET A 183 16.75 1.44 6.62
C MET A 183 17.79 1.41 7.73
N SER A 184 19.06 1.67 7.39
CA SER A 184 20.07 2.02 8.39
C SER A 184 19.92 3.49 8.84
N ALA A 185 20.58 3.86 9.93
CA ALA A 185 20.61 5.26 10.39
C ALA A 185 21.16 6.20 9.31
N GLU A 186 22.20 5.79 8.59
CA GLU A 186 22.80 6.56 7.50
C GLU A 186 21.83 6.74 6.35
N SER A 187 21.09 5.69 5.97
CA SER A 187 20.07 5.75 4.93
C SER A 187 18.94 6.70 5.30
N LEU A 188 18.50 6.68 6.56
CA LEU A 188 17.48 7.60 7.07
C LEU A 188 17.94 9.06 7.03
N VAL A 189 19.17 9.32 7.48
CA VAL A 189 19.77 10.67 7.42
C VAL A 189 19.92 11.14 5.97
N ARG A 190 20.36 10.26 5.05
CA ARG A 190 20.48 10.57 3.62
C ARG A 190 19.12 10.90 3.01
N LEU A 191 18.10 10.09 3.27
CA LEU A 191 16.72 10.34 2.82
C LEU A 191 16.23 11.73 3.25
N GLN A 192 16.49 12.12 4.51
CA GLN A 192 16.12 13.44 5.02
C GLN A 192 16.94 14.59 4.42
N LYS A 193 18.26 14.39 4.20
CA LYS A 193 19.13 15.35 3.50
C LYS A 193 18.71 15.58 2.06
N ASP A 194 18.24 14.54 1.38
CA ASP A 194 17.70 14.62 0.03
C ASP A 194 16.33 15.30 -0.06
N GLY A 195 15.81 15.78 1.09
CA GLY A 195 14.62 16.61 1.17
C GLY A 195 13.32 15.84 1.38
N TYR A 196 13.37 14.52 1.58
CA TYR A 196 12.20 13.75 1.97
C TYR A 196 11.84 14.03 3.44
N ARG A 197 10.57 14.20 3.72
CA ARG A 197 10.04 14.54 5.05
C ARG A 197 9.03 13.46 5.48
N PRO A 198 9.45 12.42 6.22
CA PRO A 198 8.55 11.39 6.72
C PRO A 198 7.50 11.95 7.68
N ALA A 199 6.26 11.50 7.59
CA ALA A 199 5.23 11.75 8.59
C ALA A 199 5.47 10.90 9.85
N VAL A 200 6.04 9.70 9.66
CA VAL A 200 6.35 8.77 10.74
C VAL A 200 7.74 8.18 10.54
N ILE A 201 8.48 8.01 11.64
CA ILE A 201 9.72 7.24 11.71
C ILE A 201 9.60 6.26 12.87
N LEU A 202 9.84 4.97 12.56
CA LEU A 202 9.84 3.87 13.50
C LEU A 202 11.26 3.27 13.59
N GLU A 203 11.64 2.84 14.78
CA GLU A 203 12.72 1.87 14.94
C GLU A 203 12.10 0.49 15.11
N SER A 204 12.16 -0.33 14.08
CA SER A 204 11.52 -1.66 14.03
C SER A 204 12.28 -2.73 14.82
N SER A 205 13.58 -2.53 14.99
CA SER A 205 14.52 -3.27 15.83
C SER A 205 15.78 -2.41 15.99
N PRO A 206 16.67 -2.68 16.97
CA PRO A 206 17.84 -1.84 17.19
C PRO A 206 18.65 -1.57 15.93
N GLY A 207 18.76 -0.28 15.58
CA GLY A 207 19.48 0.19 14.39
C GLY A 207 18.78 -0.03 13.05
N ASN A 208 17.57 -0.54 13.03
CA ASN A 208 16.77 -0.75 11.82
C ASN A 208 15.52 0.12 11.83
N PHE A 209 15.35 0.94 10.80
CA PHE A 209 14.32 1.95 10.73
C PHE A 209 13.33 1.71 9.60
N GLN A 210 12.10 2.16 9.83
CA GLN A 210 11.02 2.27 8.85
C GLN A 210 10.52 3.70 8.84
N CYS A 211 10.18 4.25 7.68
CA CYS A 211 9.51 5.52 7.64
C CYS A 211 8.32 5.52 6.67
N LEU A 212 7.35 6.39 6.95
CA LEU A 212 6.19 6.63 6.11
C LEU A 212 6.21 8.03 5.53
N LEU A 213 6.13 8.12 4.22
CA LEU A 213 5.95 9.37 3.48
C LEU A 213 4.49 9.46 3.01
N THR A 214 3.76 10.44 3.51
CA THR A 214 2.37 10.67 3.10
C THR A 214 2.34 11.69 1.96
N ILE A 215 1.65 11.35 0.86
CA ILE A 215 1.39 12.24 -0.27
C ILE A 215 -0.08 12.12 -0.71
N PRO A 216 -0.68 13.17 -1.29
CA PRO A 216 -1.99 13.04 -1.93
C PRO A 216 -1.90 12.15 -3.16
N LYS A 217 -2.96 11.40 -3.45
CA LYS A 217 -3.17 10.76 -4.75
C LYS A 217 -3.44 11.82 -5.80
N LEU A 218 -3.10 11.53 -7.03
CA LEU A 218 -3.26 12.47 -8.15
C LEU A 218 -4.69 12.48 -8.72
N GLY A 219 -5.54 11.55 -8.26
CA GLY A 219 -6.97 11.48 -8.60
C GLY A 219 -7.25 10.90 -9.98
N ASN A 220 -6.33 10.10 -10.52
CA ASN A 220 -6.47 9.49 -11.84
C ASN A 220 -6.28 7.97 -11.84
N ARG A 221 -6.46 7.35 -13.00
CA ARG A 221 -6.36 5.89 -13.17
C ARG A 221 -4.97 5.30 -12.86
N PHE A 222 -3.93 6.11 -12.84
CA PHE A 222 -2.55 5.68 -12.62
C PHE A 222 -2.13 5.72 -11.15
N ASP A 223 -2.97 6.21 -10.26
CA ASP A 223 -2.61 6.42 -8.85
C ASP A 223 -1.93 5.22 -8.22
N ARG A 224 -2.48 4.01 -8.44
CA ARG A 224 -1.90 2.79 -7.89
C ARG A 224 -0.52 2.48 -8.46
N ASP A 225 -0.35 2.63 -9.76
CA ASP A 225 0.91 2.32 -10.44
C ASP A 225 1.98 3.36 -10.10
N VAL A 226 1.58 4.62 -10.00
CA VAL A 226 2.44 5.71 -9.51
C VAL A 226 2.89 5.44 -8.09
N GLY A 227 1.97 5.08 -7.19
CA GLY A 227 2.28 4.72 -5.80
C GLY A 227 3.25 3.54 -5.72
N ASN A 228 3.01 2.47 -6.48
CA ASN A 228 3.89 1.29 -6.54
C ASN A 228 5.29 1.67 -7.04
N ARG A 229 5.37 2.43 -8.12
CA ARG A 229 6.64 2.85 -8.70
C ARG A 229 7.42 3.80 -7.80
N LEU A 230 6.73 4.69 -7.10
CA LEU A 230 7.32 5.56 -6.10
C LEU A 230 7.92 4.74 -4.93
N THR A 231 7.16 3.78 -4.42
CA THR A 231 7.61 2.86 -3.36
C THR A 231 8.85 2.09 -3.79
N GLU A 232 8.83 1.50 -4.97
CA GLU A 232 9.97 0.78 -5.54
C GLU A 232 11.21 1.66 -5.66
N ARG A 233 11.09 2.89 -6.18
CA ARG A 233 12.22 3.82 -6.34
C ARG A 233 12.84 4.19 -5.00
N LEU A 234 12.01 4.55 -4.02
CA LEU A 234 12.49 4.96 -2.71
C LEU A 234 13.14 3.80 -1.95
N ASN A 235 12.56 2.61 -1.99
CA ASN A 235 13.13 1.44 -1.33
C ASN A 235 14.40 0.94 -2.02
N ARG A 236 14.50 1.06 -3.34
CA ARG A 236 15.75 0.76 -4.06
C ARG A 236 16.90 1.65 -3.63
N GLU A 237 16.62 2.90 -3.29
CA GLU A 237 17.61 3.92 -2.97
C GLU A 237 17.96 3.95 -1.47
N TYR A 238 16.95 3.80 -0.59
CA TYR A 238 17.11 4.04 0.84
C TYR A 238 16.78 2.84 1.72
N GLY A 239 16.11 1.81 1.22
CA GLY A 239 15.57 0.72 2.03
C GLY A 239 15.63 -0.66 1.39
N ASP A 240 14.60 -1.49 1.67
CA ASP A 240 14.50 -2.85 1.13
C ASP A 240 14.09 -2.85 -0.35
N ARG A 241 15.00 -3.29 -1.21
CA ARG A 241 14.80 -3.37 -2.67
C ARG A 241 13.70 -4.34 -3.12
N ASN A 242 13.25 -5.21 -2.23
CA ASN A 242 12.20 -6.17 -2.52
C ASN A 242 10.78 -5.60 -2.37
N ILE A 243 10.64 -4.42 -1.77
CA ILE A 243 9.35 -3.76 -1.62
C ILE A 243 8.99 -3.02 -2.90
N CYS A 244 7.85 -3.42 -3.51
CA CYS A 244 7.34 -2.86 -4.76
C CYS A 244 5.89 -2.36 -4.71
N GLY A 245 5.16 -2.58 -3.61
CA GLY A 245 3.75 -2.20 -3.47
C GLY A 245 3.54 -1.00 -2.55
N CYS A 246 2.71 -0.04 -2.95
CA CYS A 246 2.39 1.13 -2.12
C CYS A 246 1.45 0.83 -0.94
N ILE A 247 0.83 -0.35 -0.93
CA ILE A 247 0.01 -0.84 0.18
C ILE A 247 0.82 -1.97 0.83
N HIS A 248 1.64 -1.62 1.81
CA HIS A 248 2.54 -2.56 2.46
C HIS A 248 2.41 -2.51 3.99
N PRO A 249 2.39 -3.67 4.69
CA PRO A 249 2.38 -3.70 6.14
C PRO A 249 3.74 -3.28 6.70
N HIS A 250 3.74 -2.50 7.75
CA HIS A 250 4.91 -2.12 8.55
C HIS A 250 4.66 -2.40 10.02
N ARG A 251 5.70 -2.41 10.82
CA ARG A 251 5.63 -2.76 12.24
C ARG A 251 4.70 -1.82 13.00
N ALA A 252 3.87 -2.40 13.87
CA ALA A 252 3.01 -1.64 14.76
C ALA A 252 3.83 -1.04 15.92
N PRO A 253 3.88 0.31 16.08
CA PRO A 253 4.59 0.93 17.19
C PRO A 253 3.95 0.58 18.54
N GLY A 254 4.78 0.47 19.58
CA GLY A 254 4.36 0.08 20.94
C GLY A 254 4.16 -1.42 21.13
N PHE A 255 4.45 -2.23 20.08
CA PHE A 255 4.46 -3.69 20.15
C PHE A 255 5.86 -4.25 19.99
N GLU A 256 6.08 -5.49 20.45
CA GLU A 256 7.38 -6.15 20.35
C GLU A 256 7.64 -6.68 18.92
N ASN A 257 8.89 -6.62 18.48
CA ASN A 257 9.33 -7.30 17.29
C ASN A 257 9.77 -8.72 17.63
N ARG A 258 8.84 -9.66 17.54
CA ARG A 258 9.03 -11.07 17.97
C ARG A 258 9.60 -11.96 16.86
N LYS A 259 10.42 -11.43 15.96
CA LYS A 259 11.23 -12.26 15.06
C LYS A 259 12.25 -13.05 15.87
N PRO A 260 12.43 -14.37 15.69
CA PRO A 260 13.35 -15.18 16.49
C PRO A 260 14.77 -14.62 16.57
N LYS A 261 15.26 -14.03 15.48
CA LYS A 261 16.60 -13.41 15.40
C LYS A 261 16.80 -12.19 16.32
N HIS A 262 15.73 -11.63 16.86
CA HIS A 262 15.78 -10.47 17.77
C HIS A 262 15.53 -10.83 19.24
N ARG A 263 15.36 -12.13 19.54
CA ARG A 263 15.21 -12.59 20.89
C ARG A 263 16.52 -12.34 21.65
N ARG A 264 16.43 -11.65 22.78
CA ARG A 264 17.55 -11.38 23.68
C ARG A 264 17.84 -12.59 24.55
N ASP A 265 18.98 -12.59 25.23
CA ASP A 265 19.41 -13.67 26.13
C ASP A 265 18.44 -13.80 27.32
N ASP A 266 17.83 -12.71 27.78
CA ASP A 266 16.79 -12.69 28.82
C ASP A 266 15.41 -13.17 28.31
N GLY A 267 15.32 -13.59 27.05
CA GLY A 267 14.09 -14.05 26.43
C GLY A 267 13.17 -12.92 25.94
N ALA A 268 13.50 -11.66 26.22
CA ALA A 268 12.71 -10.50 25.79
C ALA A 268 12.94 -10.17 24.29
N TYR A 269 12.00 -9.41 23.73
CA TYR A 269 12.08 -8.90 22.38
C TYR A 269 12.14 -7.37 22.36
N PRO A 270 12.80 -6.74 21.38
CA PRO A 270 12.81 -5.30 21.26
C PRO A 270 11.41 -4.77 20.93
N GLU A 271 11.05 -3.66 21.53
CA GLU A 271 9.84 -2.92 21.20
C GLU A 271 10.03 -2.11 19.92
N VAL A 272 8.99 -2.03 19.10
CA VAL A 272 8.93 -1.13 17.95
C VAL A 272 8.67 0.29 18.44
N ARG A 273 9.68 1.14 18.36
CA ARG A 273 9.66 2.49 18.92
C ARG A 273 9.16 3.49 17.90
N LEU A 274 8.20 4.33 18.29
CA LEU A 274 7.78 5.50 17.51
C LEU A 274 8.73 6.66 17.82
N LEU A 275 9.69 6.91 16.93
CA LEU A 275 10.71 7.95 17.12
C LEU A 275 10.21 9.34 16.73
N PHE A 276 9.41 9.40 15.66
CA PHE A 276 8.86 10.64 15.12
C PHE A 276 7.44 10.40 14.58
N ALA A 277 6.54 11.32 14.86
CA ALA A 277 5.17 11.32 14.34
C ALA A 277 4.66 12.76 14.24
N GLU A 278 4.43 13.23 13.02
CA GLU A 278 3.90 14.55 12.72
C GLU A 278 3.05 14.49 11.45
N ARG A 279 1.85 15.07 11.51
CA ARG A 279 0.97 15.13 10.35
C ARG A 279 1.52 16.09 9.31
N ARG A 280 2.09 15.53 8.24
CA ARG A 280 2.65 16.30 7.14
C ARG A 280 2.67 15.52 5.83
N GLN A 281 2.68 16.26 4.74
CA GLN A 281 2.86 15.72 3.40
C GLN A 281 4.31 15.91 2.95
N CYS A 282 4.85 14.94 2.22
CA CYS A 282 6.20 14.99 1.68
C CYS A 282 6.21 15.63 0.28
N GLY A 283 6.51 16.93 0.19
CA GLY A 283 6.55 17.65 -1.09
C GLY A 283 7.53 17.06 -2.09
N LYS A 284 8.71 16.58 -1.65
CA LYS A 284 9.69 15.93 -2.52
C LYS A 284 9.15 14.63 -3.14
N ALA A 285 8.47 13.81 -2.34
CA ALA A 285 7.84 12.58 -2.83
C ALA A 285 6.66 12.88 -3.76
N LEU A 286 5.89 13.94 -3.50
CA LEU A 286 4.83 14.41 -4.40
C LEU A 286 5.39 14.88 -5.75
N LEU A 287 6.50 15.62 -5.77
CA LEU A 287 7.15 16.01 -7.02
C LEU A 287 7.65 14.79 -7.81
N LEU A 288 8.20 13.79 -7.12
CA LEU A 288 8.61 12.54 -7.75
C LEU A 288 7.41 11.75 -8.29
N SER A 289 6.28 11.71 -7.56
CA SER A 289 5.06 11.03 -8.02
C SER A 289 4.49 11.66 -9.30
N ARG A 290 4.47 13.00 -9.40
CA ARG A 290 4.06 13.71 -10.63
C ARG A 290 4.98 13.43 -11.82
N ARG A 291 6.29 13.29 -11.58
CA ARG A 291 7.23 12.88 -12.64
C ARG A 291 6.94 11.46 -13.12
N ILE A 292 6.70 10.54 -12.19
CA ILE A 292 6.32 9.15 -12.51
C ILE A 292 5.00 9.12 -13.29
N GLU A 293 4.01 9.90 -12.89
CA GLU A 293 2.75 10.04 -13.63
C GLU A 293 2.98 10.51 -15.06
N GLY A 294 3.82 11.53 -15.26
CA GLY A 294 4.20 12.01 -16.59
C GLY A 294 4.81 10.91 -17.46
N GLU A 295 5.63 10.03 -16.89
CA GLU A 295 6.17 8.86 -17.60
C GLU A 295 5.04 7.90 -18.05
N TYR A 296 4.03 7.67 -17.20
CA TYR A 296 2.88 6.84 -17.54
C TYR A 296 1.99 7.47 -18.62
N VAL A 297 1.72 8.76 -18.52
CA VAL A 297 0.93 9.50 -19.50
C VAL A 297 1.62 9.50 -20.88
N GLU A 298 2.93 9.72 -20.92
CA GLU A 298 3.69 9.72 -22.16
C GLU A 298 3.74 8.32 -22.80
N ALA A 299 3.98 7.28 -22.00
CA ALA A 299 3.93 5.90 -22.46
C ALA A 299 2.55 5.53 -23.04
N GLU A 300 1.46 6.02 -22.44
CA GLU A 300 0.11 5.80 -22.94
C GLU A 300 -0.14 6.50 -24.28
N LYS A 301 0.32 7.76 -24.46
CA LYS A 301 0.24 8.48 -25.74
C LYS A 301 0.97 7.73 -26.84
N GLN A 302 2.18 7.26 -26.55
CA GLN A 302 2.98 6.48 -27.51
C GLN A 302 2.27 5.16 -27.89
N ARG A 303 1.60 4.51 -26.93
CA ARG A 303 0.78 3.33 -27.19
C ARG A 303 -0.40 3.63 -28.10
N GLN A 304 -1.13 4.71 -27.82
CA GLN A 304 -2.28 5.10 -28.66
C GLN A 304 -1.84 5.38 -30.09
N THR A 305 -0.71 6.07 -30.27
CA THR A 305 -0.12 6.33 -31.58
C THR A 305 0.32 5.05 -32.30
N THR A 306 0.84 4.09 -31.54
CA THR A 306 1.28 2.77 -32.07
C THR A 306 0.08 1.86 -32.35
N ARG A 307 -0.99 1.88 -31.53
CA ARG A 307 -2.24 1.14 -31.77
C ARG A 307 -2.93 1.53 -33.05
N VAL A 308 -2.92 2.81 -33.40
CA VAL A 308 -3.47 3.31 -34.67
C VAL A 308 -2.66 2.79 -35.86
N ARG A 309 -1.39 2.44 -35.64
CA ARG A 309 -0.49 1.96 -36.72
C ARG A 309 -0.36 0.44 -36.84
N ARG A 310 -0.82 -0.37 -35.82
CA ARG A 310 -0.58 -1.84 -35.81
C ARG A 310 -1.73 -2.63 -35.19
N ALA A 311 -2.31 -3.55 -36.00
CA ALA A 311 -2.88 -4.77 -35.44
C ALA A 311 -1.72 -5.58 -34.83
N TYR A 312 -1.79 -5.97 -33.54
CA TYR A 312 -0.80 -6.88 -32.94
C TYR A 312 -0.69 -8.15 -33.82
N PRO A 313 0.51 -8.55 -34.23
CA PRO A 313 0.65 -9.83 -34.90
C PRO A 313 0.21 -10.91 -33.92
N GLN A 314 -0.80 -11.68 -34.30
CA GLN A 314 -1.13 -12.89 -33.55
C GLN A 314 0.09 -13.81 -33.58
N SER A 315 0.49 -14.35 -32.42
CA SER A 315 1.56 -15.33 -32.37
C SER A 315 1.24 -16.47 -33.34
N LYS A 316 2.16 -16.74 -34.27
CA LYS A 316 2.02 -17.79 -35.25
C LYS A 316 2.09 -19.20 -34.60
N TYR A 317 2.53 -19.27 -33.33
CA TYR A 317 2.80 -20.53 -32.60
C TYR A 317 2.35 -20.41 -31.14
N PRO A 318 1.06 -20.63 -30.81
CA PRO A 318 0.58 -20.57 -29.42
C PRO A 318 1.27 -21.60 -28.48
N GLY A 319 1.70 -22.76 -28.99
CA GLY A 319 2.45 -23.76 -28.23
C GLY A 319 3.90 -23.40 -27.94
N ASP A 320 4.45 -22.43 -28.60
CA ASP A 320 5.86 -22.01 -28.47
C ASP A 320 6.11 -21.19 -27.18
N ALA A 321 5.10 -20.48 -26.65
CA ALA A 321 5.22 -19.70 -25.44
C ALA A 321 5.51 -20.55 -24.17
N VAL A 322 4.99 -21.78 -24.11
CA VAL A 322 5.25 -22.73 -23.01
C VAL A 322 6.70 -23.20 -23.06
N SER A 323 7.18 -23.62 -24.23
CA SER A 323 8.58 -24.00 -24.42
C SER A 323 9.53 -22.83 -24.15
N ALA A 324 9.20 -21.65 -24.63
CA ALA A 324 9.96 -20.43 -24.39
C ALA A 324 9.99 -20.03 -22.90
N TYR A 325 8.91 -20.27 -22.16
CA TYR A 325 8.89 -20.06 -20.70
C TYR A 325 9.98 -20.88 -20.01
N TRP A 326 10.07 -22.17 -20.31
CA TRP A 326 11.07 -23.07 -19.71
C TRP A 326 12.50 -22.68 -20.10
N ALA A 327 12.73 -22.31 -21.36
CA ALA A 327 14.04 -21.82 -21.80
C ALA A 327 14.46 -20.54 -21.07
N HIS A 328 13.54 -19.60 -20.87
CA HIS A 328 13.80 -18.38 -20.11
C HIS A 328 14.02 -18.65 -18.62
N LEU A 329 13.30 -19.61 -18.03
CA LEU A 329 13.49 -20.01 -16.64
C LEU A 329 14.90 -20.58 -16.43
N GLU A 330 15.34 -21.46 -17.33
CA GLU A 330 16.70 -22.03 -17.29
C GLU A 330 17.78 -20.95 -17.43
N ASP A 331 17.61 -20.00 -18.34
CA ASP A 331 18.53 -18.86 -18.48
C ASP A 331 18.58 -18.02 -17.20
N ILE A 332 17.45 -17.76 -16.56
CA ILE A 332 17.38 -17.01 -15.30
C ILE A 332 18.08 -17.80 -14.18
N ARG A 333 17.86 -19.11 -14.07
CA ARG A 333 18.48 -19.97 -13.05
C ARG A 333 20.00 -20.01 -13.13
N ARG A 334 20.55 -19.93 -14.33
CA ARG A 334 22.02 -19.89 -14.53
C ARG A 334 22.67 -18.62 -14.01
N HIS A 335 21.94 -17.51 -13.94
CA HIS A 335 22.51 -16.19 -13.66
C HIS A 335 22.01 -15.57 -12.34
N LEU A 336 20.93 -16.09 -11.75
CA LEU A 336 20.30 -15.52 -10.56
C LEU A 336 19.87 -16.63 -9.60
N THR A 337 20.13 -16.43 -8.31
CA THR A 337 19.49 -17.20 -7.24
C THR A 337 18.01 -16.80 -7.14
N ILE A 338 17.10 -17.77 -7.25
CA ILE A 338 15.66 -17.51 -7.25
C ILE A 338 15.14 -17.56 -5.83
N GLU A 339 14.75 -16.41 -5.29
CA GLU A 339 14.07 -16.25 -4.00
C GLU A 339 12.56 -16.05 -4.15
N ASP A 340 12.12 -15.45 -5.25
CA ASP A 340 10.71 -15.11 -5.52
C ASP A 340 10.31 -15.50 -6.95
N TYR A 341 9.62 -16.61 -7.07
CA TYR A 341 9.09 -17.09 -8.34
C TYR A 341 8.05 -16.15 -8.98
N SER A 342 7.36 -15.31 -8.20
CA SER A 342 6.41 -14.36 -8.79
C SER A 342 7.12 -13.25 -9.55
N ARG A 343 8.31 -12.87 -9.09
CA ARG A 343 9.19 -11.93 -9.80
C ARG A 343 9.77 -12.56 -11.07
N VAL A 344 10.15 -13.85 -10.99
CA VAL A 344 10.64 -14.60 -12.14
C VAL A 344 9.57 -14.73 -13.21
N ASP A 345 8.33 -15.09 -12.85
CA ASP A 345 7.22 -15.16 -13.78
C ASP A 345 6.96 -13.82 -14.49
N ALA A 346 7.05 -12.71 -13.76
CA ALA A 346 6.92 -11.37 -14.35
C ALA A 346 8.07 -11.04 -15.33
N MET A 347 9.31 -11.46 -15.00
CA MET A 347 10.46 -11.32 -15.91
C MET A 347 10.28 -12.17 -17.17
N ILE A 348 9.81 -13.43 -17.03
CA ILE A 348 9.56 -14.32 -18.16
C ILE A 348 8.43 -13.76 -19.03
N ALA A 349 7.34 -13.28 -18.44
CA ALA A 349 6.24 -12.68 -19.18
C ALA A 349 6.68 -11.49 -20.03
N LEU A 350 7.59 -10.64 -19.49
CA LEU A 350 8.20 -9.54 -20.25
C LEU A 350 9.07 -10.06 -21.41
N ARG A 351 9.88 -11.10 -21.20
CA ARG A 351 10.71 -11.72 -22.24
C ARG A 351 9.86 -12.34 -23.34
N LEU A 352 8.81 -13.08 -22.98
CA LEU A 352 7.87 -13.66 -23.94
C LEU A 352 7.21 -12.59 -24.81
N ARG A 353 6.74 -11.50 -24.17
CA ARG A 353 6.21 -10.34 -24.91
C ARG A 353 7.25 -9.72 -25.82
N ALA A 354 8.48 -9.51 -25.37
CA ALA A 354 9.57 -8.96 -26.17
C ALA A 354 9.89 -9.85 -27.39
N ASN A 355 9.69 -11.16 -27.26
CA ASN A 355 9.85 -12.14 -28.35
C ASN A 355 8.62 -12.25 -29.26
N GLY A 356 7.59 -11.40 -29.08
CA GLY A 356 6.44 -11.30 -29.96
C GLY A 356 5.26 -12.23 -29.64
N HIS A 357 5.29 -12.93 -28.49
CA HIS A 357 4.14 -13.73 -28.05
C HIS A 357 2.95 -12.85 -27.70
N SER A 358 1.73 -13.30 -28.04
CA SER A 358 0.50 -12.59 -27.74
C SER A 358 0.18 -12.61 -26.22
N TYR A 359 -0.73 -11.73 -25.79
CA TYR A 359 -1.23 -11.73 -24.40
C TYR A 359 -1.75 -13.08 -23.96
N ASP A 360 -2.58 -13.73 -24.81
CA ASP A 360 -3.19 -15.01 -24.49
C ASP A 360 -2.15 -16.13 -24.41
N ALA A 361 -1.18 -16.15 -25.31
CA ALA A 361 -0.09 -17.12 -25.28
C ALA A 361 0.79 -16.97 -24.03
N VAL A 362 1.08 -15.74 -23.60
CA VAL A 362 1.82 -15.46 -22.35
C VAL A 362 1.00 -15.86 -21.13
N MET A 363 -0.29 -15.52 -21.11
CA MET A 363 -1.20 -15.91 -20.03
C MET A 363 -1.28 -17.44 -19.90
N GLU A 364 -1.43 -18.15 -21.00
CA GLU A 364 -1.48 -19.62 -21.03
C GLU A 364 -0.17 -20.26 -20.57
N ALA A 365 0.96 -19.75 -21.02
CA ALA A 365 2.27 -20.20 -20.55
C ALA A 365 2.45 -20.03 -19.04
N ILE A 366 2.09 -18.88 -18.49
CA ILE A 366 2.12 -18.64 -17.03
C ILE A 366 1.16 -19.59 -16.30
N PHE A 367 -0.05 -19.79 -16.83
CA PHE A 367 -1.06 -20.67 -16.22
C PHE A 367 -0.55 -22.11 -16.07
N HIS A 368 0.08 -22.64 -17.10
CA HIS A 368 0.57 -24.01 -17.12
C HIS A 368 1.92 -24.19 -16.39
N CYS A 369 2.86 -23.27 -16.59
CA CYS A 369 4.23 -23.46 -16.11
C CYS A 369 4.43 -22.98 -14.66
N ALA A 370 3.78 -21.90 -14.25
CA ALA A 370 3.99 -21.31 -12.93
C ALA A 370 3.63 -22.23 -11.75
N PRO A 371 2.58 -23.08 -11.79
CA PRO A 371 2.34 -24.08 -10.74
C PRO A 371 3.43 -25.13 -10.65
N ALA A 372 3.94 -25.60 -11.81
CA ALA A 372 4.87 -26.71 -11.90
C ALA A 372 6.25 -26.44 -11.29
N ILE A 373 6.63 -25.16 -11.17
CA ILE A 373 7.95 -24.76 -10.61
C ILE A 373 7.92 -24.50 -9.12
N ARG A 374 6.77 -24.64 -8.46
CA ARG A 374 6.59 -24.38 -7.03
C ARG A 374 6.43 -25.66 -6.25
N GLU A 375 7.11 -25.76 -5.12
CA GLU A 375 7.02 -26.93 -4.24
C GLU A 375 5.62 -27.12 -3.67
N LYS A 376 4.90 -26.00 -3.39
CA LYS A 376 3.54 -26.00 -2.83
C LYS A 376 2.60 -25.16 -3.72
N PRO A 377 2.10 -25.72 -4.83
CA PRO A 377 1.24 -24.96 -5.75
C PRO A 377 -0.19 -24.75 -5.25
N GLY A 378 -0.60 -25.41 -4.15
CA GLY A 378 -1.96 -25.36 -3.62
C GLY A 378 -2.40 -23.98 -3.12
N GLY A 379 -3.72 -23.71 -3.16
CA GLY A 379 -4.33 -22.51 -2.58
C GLY A 379 -4.32 -21.25 -3.45
N LYS A 380 -3.64 -21.23 -4.61
CA LYS A 380 -3.66 -20.08 -5.54
C LYS A 380 -4.70 -20.29 -6.65
N ASN A 381 -5.42 -19.20 -6.98
CA ASN A 381 -6.18 -19.14 -8.23
C ASN A 381 -5.21 -18.87 -9.39
N TRP A 382 -4.73 -19.91 -10.05
CA TRP A 382 -3.71 -19.82 -11.09
C TRP A 382 -4.18 -19.09 -12.35
N LYS A 383 -5.46 -19.18 -12.69
CA LYS A 383 -6.04 -18.41 -13.81
C LYS A 383 -5.92 -16.91 -13.54
N ARG A 384 -6.39 -16.46 -12.38
CA ARG A 384 -6.29 -15.06 -11.98
C ARG A 384 -4.84 -14.58 -11.79
N TYR A 385 -3.95 -15.50 -11.38
CA TYR A 385 -2.53 -15.22 -11.28
C TYR A 385 -1.92 -14.99 -12.67
N ALA A 386 -2.20 -15.84 -13.64
CA ALA A 386 -1.73 -15.74 -15.01
C ALA A 386 -2.25 -14.47 -15.70
N GLU A 387 -3.55 -14.17 -15.59
CA GLU A 387 -4.17 -12.95 -16.09
C GLU A 387 -3.46 -11.70 -15.54
N ARG A 388 -3.18 -11.65 -14.24
CA ARG A 388 -2.49 -10.54 -13.60
C ARG A 388 -1.04 -10.41 -14.05
N THR A 389 -0.33 -11.51 -14.20
CA THR A 389 1.09 -11.53 -14.62
C THR A 389 1.24 -11.13 -16.08
N ALA A 390 0.39 -11.67 -16.96
CA ALA A 390 0.32 -11.23 -18.36
C ALA A 390 -0.13 -9.75 -18.45
N GLY A 391 -1.14 -9.36 -17.66
CA GLY A 391 -1.58 -7.96 -17.57
C GLY A 391 -0.47 -7.00 -17.13
N TYR A 392 0.43 -7.41 -16.25
CA TYR A 392 1.63 -6.63 -15.92
C TYR A 392 2.55 -6.49 -17.14
N ALA A 393 2.86 -7.58 -17.82
CA ALA A 393 3.78 -7.56 -18.97
C ALA A 393 3.24 -6.74 -20.14
N PHE A 394 1.93 -6.82 -20.44
CA PHE A 394 1.26 -6.07 -21.50
C PHE A 394 0.67 -4.74 -21.05
N GLY A 395 0.78 -4.45 -19.75
CA GLY A 395 0.39 -3.19 -19.13
C GLY A 395 1.47 -2.13 -19.29
N MET A 396 1.15 -0.90 -18.86
CA MET A 396 2.03 0.26 -18.92
C MET A 396 3.35 0.06 -18.15
N ALA A 397 3.31 -0.65 -17.02
CA ALA A 397 4.52 -1.01 -16.27
C ALA A 397 5.46 -1.90 -17.10
N GLY A 398 4.90 -2.82 -17.89
CA GLY A 398 5.65 -3.66 -18.81
C GLY A 398 6.29 -2.85 -19.95
N ASP A 399 5.57 -1.88 -20.52
CA ASP A 399 6.13 -1.01 -21.57
C ASP A 399 7.34 -0.22 -21.06
N ILE A 400 7.22 0.38 -19.86
CA ILE A 400 8.32 1.10 -19.24
C ILE A 400 9.51 0.16 -18.96
N ALA A 401 9.25 -1.05 -18.50
CA ALA A 401 10.29 -2.04 -18.26
C ALA A 401 11.00 -2.45 -19.55
N LEU A 402 10.25 -2.67 -20.64
CA LEU A 402 10.82 -3.02 -21.95
C LEU A 402 11.65 -1.87 -22.53
N GLN A 403 11.18 -0.62 -22.42
CA GLN A 403 11.89 0.55 -22.91
C GLN A 403 13.20 0.85 -22.18
N ARG A 404 13.30 0.49 -20.89
CA ARG A 404 14.46 0.81 -20.03
C ARG A 404 15.50 -0.28 -19.93
N ASN A 405 15.21 -1.46 -20.44
CA ASN A 405 16.13 -2.58 -20.38
C ASN A 405 16.70 -2.88 -21.76
N GLU A 406 17.98 -2.60 -21.97
CA GLU A 406 18.68 -2.81 -23.24
C GLU A 406 18.49 -4.24 -23.82
N ARG A 407 18.44 -5.26 -22.94
CA ARG A 407 18.16 -6.63 -23.32
C ARG A 407 16.78 -6.82 -23.96
N TYR A 408 15.76 -6.15 -23.41
CA TYR A 408 14.41 -6.18 -23.96
C TYR A 408 14.27 -5.27 -25.18
N GLN A 409 15.00 -4.15 -25.22
CA GLN A 409 15.03 -3.27 -26.39
C GLN A 409 15.57 -3.99 -27.61
N ALA A 410 16.68 -4.72 -27.50
CA ALA A 410 17.26 -5.48 -28.59
C ALA A 410 16.29 -6.56 -29.11
N ALA A 411 15.62 -7.31 -28.19
CA ALA A 411 14.64 -8.31 -28.58
C ALA A 411 13.39 -7.66 -29.24
N TRP A 412 12.93 -6.52 -28.72
CA TRP A 412 11.79 -5.81 -29.27
C TRP A 412 12.06 -5.24 -30.66
N LEU A 413 13.24 -4.65 -30.91
CA LEU A 413 13.67 -4.17 -32.22
C LEU A 413 13.71 -5.29 -33.26
N ASN A 414 14.20 -6.46 -32.86
CA ASN A 414 14.22 -7.65 -33.74
C ASN A 414 12.79 -8.10 -34.13
N VAL A 415 11.84 -8.07 -33.19
CA VAL A 415 10.42 -8.37 -33.47
C VAL A 415 9.80 -7.31 -34.37
N GLU A 416 10.14 -6.04 -34.19
CA GLU A 416 9.68 -4.96 -35.05
C GLU A 416 10.19 -5.09 -36.49
N GLU A 417 11.47 -5.41 -36.66
CA GLU A 417 12.09 -5.61 -37.95
C GLU A 417 11.45 -6.78 -38.71
N LYS A 418 11.32 -7.95 -38.08
CA LYS A 418 10.62 -9.12 -38.64
C LYS A 418 9.16 -8.86 -38.98
N THR A 419 8.48 -7.97 -38.23
CA THR A 419 7.11 -7.58 -38.52
C THR A 419 7.05 -6.70 -39.75
N ARG A 420 7.97 -5.71 -39.89
CA ARG A 420 8.07 -4.86 -41.07
C ARG A 420 8.35 -5.67 -42.35
N GLU A 421 9.29 -6.60 -42.30
CA GLU A 421 9.61 -7.49 -43.40
C GLU A 421 8.39 -8.30 -43.87
N ARG A 422 7.63 -8.87 -42.93
CA ARG A 422 6.42 -9.63 -43.20
C ARG A 422 5.32 -8.74 -43.82
N ASP A 423 5.11 -7.55 -43.27
CA ASP A 423 4.11 -6.62 -43.79
C ASP A 423 4.50 -6.09 -45.19
N ALA A 424 5.80 -5.96 -45.48
CA ALA A 424 6.31 -5.65 -46.80
C ALA A 424 6.05 -6.81 -47.79
N MET A 425 6.31 -8.06 -47.39
CA MET A 425 6.02 -9.25 -48.23
C MET A 425 4.53 -9.46 -48.50
N GLN A 426 3.65 -9.05 -47.59
CA GLN A 426 2.19 -9.12 -47.80
C GLN A 426 1.65 -8.06 -48.74
N ARG A 427 2.33 -6.92 -48.89
CA ARG A 427 1.95 -5.85 -49.85
C ARG A 427 2.39 -6.12 -51.26
N HIS A 428 3.29 -7.08 -51.45
CA HIS A 428 3.79 -7.49 -52.78
C HIS A 428 3.17 -8.80 -53.29
N ARG A 429 2.18 -9.32 -52.58
CA ARG A 429 1.28 -10.39 -53.00
C ARG A 429 -0.12 -9.87 -53.25
#